data_8b7c692420e212248ddb42dc6352dbb2
#
_entry.id   8b7c692420e212248ddb42dc6352dbb2
#
_cell.length_a   1.000
_cell.length_b   1.000
_cell.length_c   1.000
_cell.angle_alpha   90.00
_cell.angle_beta   90.00
_cell.angle_gamma   90.00
#
_symmetry.space_group_name_H-M   'P 1'
#
loop_
_entity.id
_entity.type
_entity.pdbx_description
1 polymer ?
#
loop_
_entity_poly.entity_id
_entity_poly.type
_entity_poly.pdbx_seq_one_letter_code
_entity_poly.pdbx_strand_id
1 'polypeptide(L)'
;MTIVVATLYNIQQKGKTLHIMPLMPTHYIAQIRDHMDEHGLDSQAWLATFYLSKDLLHQPGYLIEYHQFEQLILAAVEECGQTNIGSSIGKRLSITSHGTLGFALLHCASLRQAIELCQRYIGIRTPLMDLTFKQDQKSFIIGIRELFNIQNIRRFFIESLCVTLQQSLSVVVGHNKLFKCLESNFPQPSY
;
A
#
# COMPACT_ATOMS: atom_id res chain seq x y z
N MET A 1 16.49 16.38 -8.63
CA MET A 1 15.03 16.37 -8.88
C MET A 1 14.33 15.92 -7.62
N THR A 2 13.29 16.58 -7.18
CA THR A 2 12.62 16.31 -5.89
C THR A 2 11.29 15.63 -6.13
N ILE A 3 10.97 14.59 -5.34
CA ILE A 3 9.63 14.00 -5.32
C ILE A 3 8.94 14.42 -4.01
N VAL A 4 7.74 14.95 -4.15
CA VAL A 4 6.83 15.25 -3.04
C VAL A 4 5.65 14.28 -3.14
N VAL A 5 5.32 13.60 -2.05
CA VAL A 5 4.13 12.77 -1.96
C VAL A 5 3.10 13.49 -1.10
N ALA A 6 1.93 13.74 -1.66
CA ALA A 6 0.84 14.41 -0.96
C ALA A 6 -0.39 13.50 -0.89
N THR A 7 -1.00 13.38 0.28
CA THR A 7 -2.26 12.67 0.45
C THR A 7 -3.42 13.62 0.14
N LEU A 8 -4.14 13.34 -0.94
CA LEU A 8 -5.28 14.14 -1.37
C LEU A 8 -6.57 13.52 -0.83
N TYR A 9 -7.15 14.16 0.20
CA TYR A 9 -8.49 13.81 0.67
C TYR A 9 -9.51 14.49 -0.22
N ASN A 10 -10.08 13.75 -1.14
CA ASN A 10 -11.26 14.22 -1.86
C ASN A 10 -12.20 13.04 -2.09
N ILE A 11 -12.88 12.61 -1.01
CA ILE A 11 -14.08 11.81 -1.17
C ILE A 11 -15.14 12.79 -1.67
N GLN A 12 -15.13 13.12 -2.96
CA GLN A 12 -16.30 13.71 -3.58
C GLN A 12 -17.37 12.62 -3.68
N GLN A 13 -18.08 12.41 -2.57
CA GLN A 13 -19.39 11.76 -2.59
C GLN A 13 -20.38 12.70 -3.30
N LYS A 14 -20.31 12.78 -4.60
CA LYS A 14 -21.40 13.27 -5.42
C LYS A 14 -22.32 12.10 -5.73
N GLY A 15 -23.42 12.03 -4.98
CA GLY A 15 -24.52 11.10 -5.20
C GLY A 15 -24.43 9.84 -4.32
N LYS A 16 -25.57 9.42 -3.76
CA LYS A 16 -25.77 8.16 -3.04
C LYS A 16 -25.71 6.96 -4.02
N THR A 17 -24.57 6.70 -4.58
CA THR A 17 -24.31 5.40 -5.20
C THR A 17 -23.81 4.50 -4.09
N LEU A 18 -24.48 3.41 -3.86
CA LEU A 18 -24.04 2.35 -2.94
C LEU A 18 -22.72 1.82 -3.53
N HIS A 19 -21.59 2.35 -3.07
CA HIS A 19 -20.29 1.87 -3.49
C HIS A 19 -20.05 0.53 -2.81
N ILE A 20 -20.26 -0.56 -3.55
CA ILE A 20 -19.86 -1.88 -3.11
C ILE A 20 -18.34 -1.84 -2.91
N MET A 21 -17.88 -2.17 -1.71
CA MET A 21 -16.45 -2.24 -1.41
C MET A 21 -15.78 -3.30 -2.30
N PRO A 22 -14.59 -3.03 -2.82
CA PRO A 22 -13.92 -3.97 -3.70
C PRO A 22 -13.45 -5.22 -2.95
N LEU A 23 -13.29 -6.32 -3.68
CA LEU A 23 -12.55 -7.47 -3.19
C LEU A 23 -11.06 -7.12 -3.08
N MET A 24 -10.42 -7.60 -2.03
CA MET A 24 -9.05 -7.27 -1.68
C MET A 24 -8.09 -8.42 -1.98
N PRO A 25 -6.96 -8.14 -2.64
CA PRO A 25 -5.93 -9.16 -2.83
C PRO A 25 -5.21 -9.47 -1.52
N THR A 26 -4.89 -10.74 -1.32
CA THR A 26 -4.34 -11.26 -0.05
C THR A 26 -2.85 -11.04 0.14
N HIS A 27 -2.16 -10.46 -0.83
CA HIS A 27 -0.70 -10.28 -0.73
C HIS A 27 -0.25 -9.41 0.46
N TYR A 28 -1.06 -8.41 0.89
CA TYR A 28 -0.78 -7.66 2.11
C TYR A 28 -0.89 -8.55 3.35
N ILE A 29 -1.93 -9.40 3.39
CA ILE A 29 -2.16 -10.33 4.50
C ILE A 29 -0.99 -11.33 4.61
N ALA A 30 -0.48 -11.82 3.47
CA ALA A 30 0.69 -12.68 3.45
C ALA A 30 1.93 -11.98 4.02
N GLN A 31 2.16 -10.70 3.70
CA GLN A 31 3.29 -9.94 4.25
C GLN A 31 3.13 -9.64 5.74
N ILE A 32 1.90 -9.40 6.22
CA ILE A 32 1.61 -9.23 7.64
C ILE A 32 1.89 -10.53 8.39
N ARG A 33 1.44 -11.67 7.88
CA ARG A 33 1.73 -12.99 8.45
C ARG A 33 3.23 -13.20 8.59
N ASP A 34 4.01 -12.98 7.52
CA ASP A 34 5.46 -13.17 7.55
C ASP A 34 6.13 -12.22 8.58
N HIS A 35 5.61 -11.00 8.71
CA HIS A 35 6.08 -10.05 9.71
C HIS A 35 5.78 -10.55 11.13
N MET A 36 4.60 -11.07 11.38
CA MET A 36 4.21 -11.65 12.68
C MET A 36 5.10 -12.84 13.03
N ASP A 37 5.32 -13.77 12.09
CA ASP A 37 6.17 -14.95 12.28
C ASP A 37 7.62 -14.55 12.67
N GLU A 38 8.20 -13.54 12.01
CA GLU A 38 9.53 -13.03 12.32
C GLU A 38 9.64 -12.39 13.70
N HIS A 39 8.53 -11.90 14.25
CA HIS A 39 8.48 -11.32 15.59
C HIS A 39 7.98 -12.29 16.66
N GLY A 40 7.85 -13.57 16.32
CA GLY A 40 7.46 -14.63 17.27
C GLY A 40 5.99 -14.59 17.67
N LEU A 41 5.14 -13.94 16.88
CA LEU A 41 3.69 -13.90 17.07
C LEU A 41 3.01 -15.09 16.37
N ASP A 42 1.90 -15.57 16.92
CA ASP A 42 1.17 -16.69 16.33
C ASP A 42 0.30 -16.27 15.16
N SER A 43 0.92 -16.12 14.01
CA SER A 43 0.24 -15.75 12.78
C SER A 43 -0.78 -16.80 12.32
N GLN A 44 -0.61 -18.07 12.73
CA GLN A 44 -1.54 -19.14 12.38
C GLN A 44 -2.85 -19.00 13.17
N ALA A 45 -2.77 -18.73 14.47
CA ALA A 45 -3.94 -18.44 15.29
C ALA A 45 -4.65 -17.17 14.79
N TRP A 46 -3.88 -16.12 14.46
CA TRP A 46 -4.44 -14.90 13.87
C TRP A 46 -5.22 -15.18 12.58
N LEU A 47 -4.67 -15.90 11.60
CA LEU A 47 -5.38 -16.27 10.37
C LEU A 47 -6.62 -17.13 10.64
N ALA A 48 -6.51 -18.11 11.56
CA ALA A 48 -7.60 -19.02 11.88
C ALA A 48 -8.82 -18.29 12.46
N THR A 49 -8.61 -17.20 13.21
CA THR A 49 -9.70 -16.34 13.74
C THR A 49 -10.58 -15.79 12.61
N PHE A 50 -10.03 -15.62 11.42
CA PHE A 50 -10.72 -15.12 10.22
C PHE A 50 -11.02 -16.21 9.18
N TYR A 51 -10.97 -17.50 9.58
CA TYR A 51 -11.19 -18.66 8.71
C TYR A 51 -10.24 -18.70 7.49
N LEU A 52 -9.03 -18.20 7.65
CA LEU A 52 -7.98 -18.22 6.64
C LEU A 52 -6.87 -19.20 7.02
N SER A 53 -6.15 -19.67 6.02
CA SER A 53 -4.96 -20.48 6.18
C SER A 53 -3.82 -19.94 5.30
N LYS A 54 -2.60 -20.35 5.60
CA LYS A 54 -1.43 -20.02 4.79
C LYS A 54 -1.60 -20.46 3.33
N ASP A 55 -2.17 -21.62 3.11
CA ASP A 55 -2.36 -22.18 1.77
C ASP A 55 -3.33 -21.34 0.93
N LEU A 56 -4.40 -20.82 1.56
CA LEU A 56 -5.33 -19.91 0.88
C LEU A 56 -4.64 -18.61 0.44
N LEU A 57 -3.75 -18.06 1.26
CA LEU A 57 -3.02 -16.83 0.90
C LEU A 57 -2.08 -17.02 -0.29
N HIS A 58 -1.62 -18.25 -0.55
CA HIS A 58 -0.74 -18.58 -1.66
C HIS A 58 -1.47 -18.92 -2.95
N GLN A 59 -2.80 -19.03 -2.92
CA GLN A 59 -3.58 -19.31 -4.13
C GLN A 59 -3.57 -18.09 -5.06
N PRO A 60 -3.13 -18.24 -6.33
CA PRO A 60 -3.14 -17.15 -7.29
C PRO A 60 -4.55 -16.58 -7.48
N GLY A 61 -4.67 -15.26 -7.35
CA GLY A 61 -5.94 -14.57 -7.56
C GLY A 61 -6.96 -14.73 -6.43
N TYR A 62 -6.57 -15.29 -5.27
CA TYR A 62 -7.44 -15.35 -4.12
C TYR A 62 -7.72 -13.95 -3.57
N LEU A 63 -8.99 -13.63 -3.45
CA LEU A 63 -9.48 -12.32 -2.99
C LEU A 63 -10.39 -12.52 -1.79
N ILE A 64 -10.38 -11.56 -0.89
CA ILE A 64 -11.25 -11.52 0.29
C ILE A 64 -12.09 -10.25 0.30
N GLU A 65 -13.19 -10.26 1.01
CA GLU A 65 -14.03 -9.09 1.17
C GLU A 65 -13.32 -7.99 1.98
N TYR A 66 -13.62 -6.72 1.65
CA TYR A 66 -13.00 -5.58 2.32
C TYR A 66 -13.15 -5.62 3.85
N HIS A 67 -14.33 -5.96 4.35
CA HIS A 67 -14.54 -6.01 5.80
C HIS A 67 -13.65 -7.03 6.49
N GLN A 68 -13.52 -8.22 5.94
CA GLN A 68 -12.60 -9.25 6.46
C GLN A 68 -11.14 -8.77 6.39
N PHE A 69 -10.75 -8.12 5.28
CA PHE A 69 -9.44 -7.54 5.09
C PHE A 69 -9.14 -6.44 6.13
N GLU A 70 -10.10 -5.55 6.38
CA GLU A 70 -9.99 -4.50 7.39
C GLU A 70 -9.78 -5.07 8.79
N GLN A 71 -10.61 -6.05 9.19
CA GLN A 71 -10.50 -6.69 10.50
C GLN A 71 -9.17 -7.41 10.70
N LEU A 72 -8.65 -8.09 9.67
CA LEU A 72 -7.33 -8.72 9.70
C LEU A 72 -6.22 -7.69 9.98
N ILE A 73 -6.24 -6.55 9.31
CA ILE A 73 -5.24 -5.49 9.53
C ILE A 73 -5.35 -4.92 10.93
N LEU A 74 -6.56 -4.63 11.41
CA LEU A 74 -6.78 -4.08 12.75
C LEU A 74 -6.28 -5.03 13.85
N ALA A 75 -6.62 -6.31 13.75
CA ALA A 75 -6.13 -7.32 14.68
C ALA A 75 -4.60 -7.44 14.65
N ALA A 76 -3.98 -7.42 13.47
CA ALA A 76 -2.53 -7.46 13.36
C ALA A 76 -1.85 -6.22 13.96
N VAL A 77 -2.43 -5.02 13.77
CA VAL A 77 -1.93 -3.78 14.40
C VAL A 77 -1.97 -3.88 15.92
N GLU A 78 -3.05 -4.44 16.46
CA GLU A 78 -3.21 -4.65 17.91
C GLU A 78 -2.21 -5.67 18.44
N GLU A 79 -2.10 -6.85 17.82
CA GLU A 79 -1.20 -7.91 18.28
C GLU A 79 0.28 -7.55 18.15
N CYS A 80 0.66 -6.84 17.08
CA CYS A 80 2.03 -6.37 16.92
C CYS A 80 2.40 -5.25 17.89
N GLY A 81 1.42 -4.55 18.48
CA GLY A 81 1.65 -3.41 19.40
C GLY A 81 2.47 -2.28 18.80
N GLN A 82 2.62 -2.25 17.47
CA GLN A 82 3.47 -1.30 16.75
C GLN A 82 2.62 -0.30 15.97
N THR A 83 2.86 0.98 16.21
CA THR A 83 2.16 2.06 15.49
C THR A 83 2.62 2.23 14.03
N ASN A 84 3.74 1.61 13.65
CA ASN A 84 4.38 1.75 12.33
C ASN A 84 4.34 0.48 11.47
N ILE A 85 3.43 -0.44 11.76
CA ILE A 85 3.30 -1.70 11.02
C ILE A 85 3.11 -1.46 9.51
N GLY A 86 2.41 -0.41 9.09
CA GLY A 86 2.26 -0.03 7.70
C GLY A 86 3.60 0.19 7.02
N SER A 87 4.50 0.94 7.64
CA SER A 87 5.86 1.16 7.15
C SER A 87 6.66 -0.14 7.07
N SER A 88 6.53 -1.01 8.06
CA SER A 88 7.22 -2.31 8.11
C SER A 88 6.76 -3.20 6.96
N ILE A 89 5.46 -3.28 6.72
CA ILE A 89 4.90 -4.03 5.60
C ILE A 89 5.30 -3.39 4.25
N GLY A 90 5.29 -2.06 4.14
CA GLY A 90 5.76 -1.36 2.94
C GLY A 90 7.21 -1.70 2.59
N LYS A 91 8.09 -1.86 3.56
CA LYS A 91 9.49 -2.30 3.35
C LYS A 91 9.60 -3.72 2.83
N ARG A 92 8.68 -4.60 3.18
CA ARG A 92 8.63 -6.00 2.71
C ARG A 92 8.10 -6.12 1.28
N LEU A 93 7.28 -5.17 0.84
CA LEU A 93 6.73 -5.12 -0.50
C LEU A 93 7.80 -4.61 -1.51
N SER A 94 8.77 -5.47 -1.80
CA SER A 94 9.79 -5.19 -2.81
C SER A 94 9.19 -5.03 -4.21
N ILE A 95 9.95 -4.45 -5.14
CA ILE A 95 9.50 -4.27 -6.53
C ILE A 95 9.03 -5.60 -7.17
N THR A 96 9.70 -6.71 -6.86
CA THR A 96 9.34 -8.05 -7.37
C THR A 96 8.07 -8.61 -6.77
N SER A 97 7.67 -8.17 -5.57
CA SER A 97 6.40 -8.55 -4.94
C SER A 97 5.16 -8.05 -5.73
N HIS A 98 5.38 -7.12 -6.66
CA HIS A 98 4.31 -6.57 -7.48
C HIS A 98 4.08 -7.33 -8.79
N GLY A 99 4.66 -8.53 -8.93
CA GLY A 99 4.47 -9.40 -10.09
C GLY A 99 4.84 -8.70 -11.41
N THR A 100 3.98 -8.83 -12.42
CA THR A 100 4.21 -8.23 -13.75
C THR A 100 4.41 -6.72 -13.73
N LEU A 101 3.73 -6.01 -12.83
CA LEU A 101 3.95 -4.56 -12.65
C LEU A 101 5.37 -4.28 -12.17
N GLY A 102 5.88 -5.04 -11.21
CA GLY A 102 7.25 -4.89 -10.72
C GLY A 102 8.28 -5.14 -11.81
N PHE A 103 8.11 -6.20 -12.59
CA PHE A 103 8.98 -6.47 -13.75
C PHE A 103 8.93 -5.36 -14.80
N ALA A 104 7.75 -4.82 -15.10
CA ALA A 104 7.61 -3.70 -16.02
C ALA A 104 8.33 -2.43 -15.50
N LEU A 105 8.26 -2.17 -14.19
CA LEU A 105 8.97 -1.05 -13.56
C LEU A 105 10.48 -1.16 -13.71
N LEU A 106 11.07 -2.37 -13.58
CA LEU A 106 12.50 -2.60 -13.77
C LEU A 106 13.00 -2.28 -15.19
N HIS A 107 12.11 -2.27 -16.16
CA HIS A 107 12.43 -1.97 -17.56
C HIS A 107 12.07 -0.52 -17.97
N CYS A 108 11.63 0.32 -17.03
CA CYS A 108 11.36 1.72 -17.31
C CYS A 108 12.67 2.48 -17.58
N ALA A 109 12.71 3.21 -18.70
CA ALA A 109 13.87 4.02 -19.08
C ALA A 109 13.97 5.35 -18.31
N SER A 110 12.92 5.73 -17.57
CA SER A 110 12.87 6.99 -16.82
C SER A 110 11.91 6.92 -15.63
N LEU A 111 12.17 7.79 -14.64
CA LEU A 111 11.29 7.97 -13.49
C LEU A 111 9.86 8.36 -13.90
N ARG A 112 9.70 9.22 -14.91
CA ARG A 112 8.39 9.59 -15.44
C ARG A 112 7.62 8.36 -15.90
N GLN A 113 8.24 7.53 -16.72
CA GLN A 113 7.64 6.29 -17.24
C GLN A 113 7.23 5.35 -16.09
N ALA A 114 8.08 5.21 -15.08
CA ALA A 114 7.78 4.38 -13.90
C ALA A 114 6.56 4.92 -13.11
N ILE A 115 6.47 6.23 -12.89
CA ILE A 115 5.34 6.86 -12.20
C ILE A 115 4.04 6.69 -13.01
N GLU A 116 4.08 6.93 -14.32
CA GLU A 116 2.92 6.75 -15.20
C GLU A 116 2.45 5.28 -15.22
N LEU A 117 3.38 4.35 -15.16
CA LEU A 117 3.07 2.92 -15.04
C LEU A 117 2.40 2.60 -13.70
N CYS A 118 2.96 3.10 -12.57
CA CYS A 118 2.34 2.97 -11.26
C CYS A 118 0.92 3.56 -11.26
N GLN A 119 0.75 4.77 -11.77
CA GLN A 119 -0.55 5.43 -11.84
C GLN A 119 -1.58 4.61 -12.63
N ARG A 120 -1.17 4.02 -13.75
CA ARG A 120 -2.07 3.24 -14.60
C ARG A 120 -2.53 1.92 -13.96
N TYR A 121 -1.66 1.29 -13.17
CA TYR A 121 -1.88 -0.08 -12.71
C TYR A 121 -2.03 -0.23 -11.19
N ILE A 122 -2.01 0.88 -10.43
CA ILE A 122 -2.16 0.82 -8.97
C ILE A 122 -3.45 0.11 -8.55
N GLY A 123 -4.56 0.33 -9.26
CA GLY A 123 -5.85 -0.27 -8.96
C GLY A 123 -5.86 -1.80 -8.98
N ILE A 124 -4.94 -2.44 -9.71
CA ILE A 124 -4.80 -3.91 -9.69
C ILE A 124 -4.18 -4.37 -8.36
N ARG A 125 -3.32 -3.56 -7.76
CA ARG A 125 -2.61 -3.89 -6.52
C ARG A 125 -3.37 -3.45 -5.29
N THR A 126 -3.98 -2.29 -5.36
CA THR A 126 -4.81 -1.75 -4.28
C THR A 126 -6.01 -1.00 -4.86
N PRO A 127 -7.17 -1.65 -4.94
CA PRO A 127 -8.36 -1.03 -5.53
C PRO A 127 -8.95 0.09 -4.66
N LEU A 128 -8.42 0.29 -3.45
CA LEU A 128 -8.88 1.32 -2.52
C LEU A 128 -8.34 2.72 -2.82
N MET A 129 -7.29 2.81 -3.64
CA MET A 129 -6.57 4.05 -3.86
C MET A 129 -6.23 4.26 -5.33
N ASP A 130 -6.05 5.51 -5.68
CA ASP A 130 -5.58 5.95 -6.99
C ASP A 130 -4.39 6.90 -6.81
N LEU A 131 -3.55 6.98 -7.84
CA LEU A 131 -2.42 7.90 -7.88
C LEU A 131 -2.67 9.01 -8.87
N THR A 132 -2.37 10.22 -8.47
CA THR A 132 -2.30 11.37 -9.37
C THR A 132 -0.86 11.81 -9.51
N PHE A 133 -0.52 12.34 -10.66
CA PHE A 133 0.83 12.79 -10.94
C PHE A 133 0.84 14.18 -11.54
N LYS A 134 1.65 15.06 -10.97
CA LYS A 134 1.94 16.38 -11.51
C LYS A 134 3.45 16.58 -11.54
N GLN A 135 3.92 17.27 -12.55
CA GLN A 135 5.30 17.69 -12.66
C GLN A 135 5.35 19.22 -12.82
N ASP A 136 6.21 19.83 -12.02
CA ASP A 136 6.67 21.20 -12.25
C ASP A 136 8.13 21.21 -12.73
N GLN A 137 8.74 22.39 -12.85
CA GLN A 137 10.11 22.53 -13.36
C GLN A 137 11.19 21.84 -12.49
N LYS A 138 10.92 21.60 -11.21
CA LYS A 138 11.91 21.12 -10.23
C LYS A 138 11.47 19.87 -9.47
N SER A 139 10.19 19.53 -9.50
CA SER A 139 9.60 18.51 -8.65
C SER A 139 8.61 17.62 -9.38
N PHE A 140 8.52 16.39 -8.90
CA PHE A 140 7.39 15.51 -9.16
C PHE A 140 6.50 15.48 -7.92
N ILE A 141 5.20 15.64 -8.12
CA ILE A 141 4.20 15.54 -7.04
C ILE A 141 3.36 14.28 -7.33
N ILE A 142 3.41 13.32 -6.42
CA ILE A 142 2.56 12.13 -6.45
C ILE A 142 1.47 12.34 -5.41
N GLY A 143 0.23 12.45 -5.87
CA GLY A 143 -0.93 12.51 -4.99
C GLY A 143 -1.54 11.13 -4.81
N ILE A 144 -1.85 10.75 -3.57
CA ILE A 144 -2.59 9.53 -3.22
C ILE A 144 -4.03 9.94 -2.95
N ARG A 145 -4.96 9.35 -3.70
CA ARG A 145 -6.39 9.61 -3.59
C ARG A 145 -7.13 8.37 -3.12
N GLU A 146 -7.89 8.49 -2.04
CA GLU A 146 -8.78 7.42 -1.59
C GLU A 146 -10.00 7.33 -2.48
N LEU A 147 -10.35 6.13 -2.90
CA LEU A 147 -11.53 5.82 -3.70
C LEU A 147 -12.70 5.36 -2.83
N PHE A 148 -12.40 4.85 -1.62
CA PHE A 148 -13.36 4.35 -0.65
C PHE A 148 -13.04 4.89 0.73
N ASN A 149 -14.03 4.88 1.64
CA ASN A 149 -13.79 5.26 3.03
C ASN A 149 -13.07 4.12 3.77
N ILE A 150 -11.77 4.29 3.98
CA ILE A 150 -10.88 3.32 4.65
C ILE A 150 -10.37 3.84 6.01
N GLN A 151 -11.16 4.67 6.67
CA GLN A 151 -10.72 5.46 7.82
C GLN A 151 -9.97 4.64 8.89
N ASN A 152 -10.40 3.43 9.20
CA ASN A 152 -9.82 2.61 10.26
C ASN A 152 -8.42 2.07 9.91
N ILE A 153 -8.16 1.79 8.63
CA ILE A 153 -6.88 1.24 8.14
C ILE A 153 -6.12 2.22 7.26
N ARG A 154 -6.58 3.48 7.20
CA ARG A 154 -6.00 4.54 6.35
C ARG A 154 -4.51 4.70 6.59
N ARG A 155 -4.11 4.84 7.86
CA ARG A 155 -2.71 5.03 8.23
C ARG A 155 -1.84 3.88 7.74
N PHE A 156 -2.25 2.64 8.02
CA PHE A 156 -1.55 1.44 7.54
C PHE A 156 -1.32 1.49 6.02
N PHE A 157 -2.38 1.82 5.26
CA PHE A 157 -2.30 1.86 3.80
C PHE A 157 -1.40 2.97 3.28
N ILE A 158 -1.54 4.18 3.79
CA ILE A 158 -0.73 5.32 3.33
C ILE A 158 0.74 5.09 3.64
N GLU A 159 1.08 4.66 4.86
CA GLU A 159 2.46 4.34 5.24
C GLU A 159 3.04 3.23 4.35
N SER A 160 2.29 2.13 4.17
CA SER A 160 2.71 1.01 3.34
C SER A 160 2.93 1.43 1.88
N LEU A 161 1.99 2.17 1.31
CA LEU A 161 2.07 2.64 -0.08
C LEU A 161 3.23 3.61 -0.30
N CYS A 162 3.43 4.59 0.61
CA CYS A 162 4.52 5.55 0.49
C CYS A 162 5.89 4.86 0.52
N VAL A 163 6.09 3.93 1.46
CA VAL A 163 7.35 3.18 1.56
C VAL A 163 7.57 2.29 0.33
N THR A 164 6.53 1.60 -0.13
CA THR A 164 6.59 0.75 -1.32
C THR A 164 6.91 1.56 -2.57
N LEU A 165 6.27 2.71 -2.78
CA LEU A 165 6.56 3.61 -3.89
C LEU A 165 8.00 4.15 -3.83
N GLN A 166 8.44 4.58 -2.63
CA GLN A 166 9.82 5.02 -2.42
C GLN A 166 10.82 3.94 -2.84
N GLN A 167 10.64 2.72 -2.39
CA GLN A 167 11.53 1.61 -2.72
C GLN A 167 11.50 1.25 -4.21
N SER A 168 10.30 1.10 -4.77
CA SER A 168 10.14 0.70 -6.17
C SER A 168 10.73 1.74 -7.14
N LEU A 169 10.46 3.02 -6.91
CA LEU A 169 11.00 4.10 -7.73
C LEU A 169 12.51 4.30 -7.51
N SER A 170 13.00 4.04 -6.29
CA SER A 170 14.45 4.09 -5.98
C SER A 170 15.25 3.07 -6.78
N VAL A 171 14.71 1.87 -6.99
CA VAL A 171 15.34 0.84 -7.83
C VAL A 171 15.46 1.31 -9.28
N VAL A 172 14.40 1.94 -9.81
CA VAL A 172 14.40 2.45 -11.20
C VAL A 172 15.44 3.55 -11.41
N VAL A 173 15.64 4.40 -10.42
CA VAL A 173 16.52 5.59 -10.55
C VAL A 173 17.94 5.31 -10.03
N GLY A 174 18.14 4.24 -9.28
CA GLY A 174 19.43 3.92 -8.65
C GLY A 174 19.79 4.81 -7.45
N HIS A 175 18.81 5.48 -6.84
CA HIS A 175 19.00 6.36 -5.68
C HIS A 175 18.05 6.02 -4.53
N ASN A 176 18.58 5.90 -3.31
CA ASN A 176 17.82 5.44 -2.13
C ASN A 176 16.94 6.50 -1.46
N LYS A 177 17.05 7.78 -1.80
CA LYS A 177 16.27 8.87 -1.20
C LYS A 177 15.62 9.74 -2.28
N LEU A 178 14.53 9.26 -2.81
CA LEU A 178 13.77 9.99 -3.84
C LEU A 178 12.77 10.96 -3.25
N PHE A 179 12.08 10.58 -2.18
CA PHE A 179 11.08 11.42 -1.57
C PHE A 179 11.73 12.45 -0.65
N LYS A 180 11.45 13.71 -0.90
CA LYS A 180 11.95 14.84 -0.08
C LYS A 180 10.96 15.17 1.03
N CYS A 181 9.68 15.06 0.75
CA CYS A 181 8.61 15.43 1.67
C CYS A 181 7.42 14.47 1.48
N LEU A 182 6.81 14.08 2.59
CA LEU A 182 5.53 13.44 2.65
C LEU A 182 4.56 14.39 3.35
N GLU A 183 3.57 14.88 2.62
CA GLU A 183 2.50 15.70 3.18
C GLU A 183 1.30 14.81 3.46
N SER A 184 0.90 14.69 4.71
CA SER A 184 -0.27 13.92 5.12
C SER A 184 -1.08 14.68 6.15
N ASN A 185 -2.38 14.41 6.21
CA ASN A 185 -3.27 14.97 7.22
C ASN A 185 -3.25 14.16 8.54
N PHE A 186 -2.36 13.18 8.66
CA PHE A 186 -2.17 12.47 9.92
C PHE A 186 -1.30 13.27 10.87
N PRO A 187 -1.57 13.19 12.18
CA PRO A 187 -0.59 13.65 13.15
C PRO A 187 0.73 12.89 12.93
N GLN A 188 1.82 13.62 13.01
CA GLN A 188 3.15 13.02 12.88
C GLN A 188 3.34 11.96 13.96
N PRO A 189 3.80 10.73 13.62
CA PRO A 189 4.05 9.73 14.64
C PRO A 189 5.07 10.22 15.66
N SER A 190 4.77 10.01 16.92
CA SER A 190 5.72 10.21 18.02
C SER A 190 6.58 8.95 18.19
N TYR A 191 7.61 8.76 17.40
CA TYR A 191 8.69 7.80 17.63
C TYR A 191 10.04 8.44 17.53
#